data_ea206a71dee00ada2594561292d0ef12
#
_entry.id   ea206a71dee00ada2594561292d0ef12
#
_cell.length_a   1.000
_cell.length_b   1.000
_cell.length_c   1.000
_cell.angle_alpha   90.00
_cell.angle_beta   90.00
_cell.angle_gamma   90.00
#
_symmetry.space_group_name_H-M   'P 1'
#
loop_
_entity.id
_entity.type
_entity.pdbx_description
1 polymer ?
#
loop_
_entity_poly.entity_id
_entity_poly.type
_entity_poly.pdbx_seq_one_letter_code
_entity_poly.pdbx_strand_id
1 'polypeptide(L)'
;MDSNSSSLFSLAHHLLTYGLDGSPIYADQFTRLNRDVYERAIELYNTRGTTVEEEAELCLGLLVAFAATIYDNGSKQEYVQNVLDRSWEVLPKLSPSLLKVRLLTYCYGEFYDESLAKEAHEIINTWNKGELTLEQTKIVEELKDFEENQYPWEEVEE
;
A
#
# COMPACT_ATOMS: atom_id res chain seq x y z
N MET A 1 -11.54 -9.58 14.09
CA MET A 1 -11.33 -8.37 13.84
C MET A 1 -9.94 -8.05 13.73
N ASP A 2 -9.54 -7.36 12.99
CA ASP A 2 -8.33 -7.14 12.70
C ASP A 2 -8.01 -5.72 12.70
N SER A 3 -8.43 -5.02 13.80
CA SER A 3 -8.21 -3.61 13.94
C SER A 3 -6.72 -3.29 13.89
N ASN A 4 -5.85 -4.26 14.20
CA ASN A 4 -4.41 -3.99 14.18
C ASN A 4 -3.89 -3.80 12.78
N SER A 5 -4.29 -4.66 11.82
CA SER A 5 -3.80 -4.50 10.45
C SER A 5 -4.44 -3.32 9.77
N SER A 6 -5.72 -3.03 10.04
CA SER A 6 -6.34 -1.83 9.51
C SER A 6 -5.67 -0.58 10.05
N SER A 7 -5.29 -0.60 11.34
CA SER A 7 -4.58 0.52 11.94
C SER A 7 -3.21 0.70 11.33
N LEU A 8 -2.54 -0.40 10.97
CA LEU A 8 -1.24 -0.29 10.33
C LEU A 8 -1.35 0.42 8.99
N PHE A 9 -2.35 0.05 8.17
CA PHE A 9 -2.54 0.73 6.89
C PHE A 9 -2.77 2.22 7.10
N SER A 10 -3.65 2.58 8.04
CA SER A 10 -3.96 3.99 8.28
C SER A 10 -2.74 4.75 8.76
N LEU A 11 -1.99 4.17 9.68
CA LEU A 11 -0.81 4.82 10.23
C LEU A 11 0.27 4.96 9.16
N ALA A 12 0.48 3.90 8.39
CA ALA A 12 1.49 3.91 7.34
C ALA A 12 1.13 4.88 6.22
N HIS A 13 -0.15 4.93 5.85
CA HIS A 13 -0.60 5.84 4.81
C HIS A 13 -0.46 7.29 5.27
N HIS A 14 -0.69 7.55 6.55
CA HIS A 14 -0.47 8.87 7.11
C HIS A 14 0.99 9.27 6.96
N LEU A 15 1.92 8.35 7.24
CA LEU A 15 3.34 8.63 7.06
C LEU A 15 3.67 8.86 5.58
N LEU A 16 3.12 8.01 4.70
CA LEU A 16 3.41 8.08 3.28
C LEU A 16 2.99 9.43 2.69
N THR A 17 1.88 9.96 3.16
CA THR A 17 1.34 11.23 2.63
C THR A 17 1.65 12.43 3.52
N TYR A 18 2.52 12.26 4.52
CA TYR A 18 2.82 13.31 5.48
C TYR A 18 3.39 14.53 4.76
N GLY A 19 2.75 15.66 4.93
CA GLY A 19 3.19 16.90 4.32
C GLY A 19 2.70 17.14 2.90
N LEU A 20 2.07 16.14 2.28
CA LEU A 20 1.60 16.32 0.89
C LEU A 20 0.42 17.27 0.77
N ASP A 21 -0.29 17.50 1.88
CA ASP A 21 -1.44 18.40 1.89
C ASP A 21 -1.04 19.85 2.14
N GLY A 22 0.26 20.14 2.15
CA GLY A 22 0.74 21.49 2.41
C GLY A 22 0.98 21.81 3.86
N SER A 23 0.70 20.87 4.77
CA SER A 23 0.96 21.08 6.19
C SER A 23 2.45 21.10 6.47
N PRO A 24 2.89 21.85 7.51
CA PRO A 24 4.31 21.86 7.85
C PRO A 24 4.78 20.48 8.28
N ILE A 25 6.02 20.17 7.94
CA ILE A 25 6.65 18.91 8.36
C ILE A 25 7.60 19.24 9.51
N TYR A 26 7.38 18.60 10.65
CA TYR A 26 8.23 18.81 11.83
C TYR A 26 9.12 17.57 11.98
N ALA A 27 10.42 17.80 11.98
CA ALA A 27 11.39 16.69 11.92
C ALA A 27 11.21 15.68 13.04
N ASP A 28 10.96 16.14 14.27
CA ASP A 28 10.82 15.20 15.38
C ASP A 28 9.50 14.44 15.31
N GLN A 29 8.44 15.04 14.78
CA GLN A 29 7.18 14.35 14.59
C GLN A 29 7.32 13.30 13.48
N PHE A 30 7.98 13.67 12.40
CA PHE A 30 8.21 12.73 11.31
C PHE A 30 9.04 11.53 11.78
N THR A 31 10.10 11.79 12.52
CA THR A 31 10.98 10.73 13.01
C THR A 31 10.22 9.78 13.92
N ARG A 32 9.38 10.32 14.80
CA ARG A 32 8.58 9.50 15.71
C ARG A 32 7.58 8.65 14.95
N LEU A 33 6.88 9.27 14.00
CA LEU A 33 5.89 8.56 13.19
C LEU A 33 6.56 7.45 12.38
N ASN A 34 7.70 7.77 11.76
CA ASN A 34 8.44 6.80 10.97
C ASN A 34 8.85 5.60 11.83
N ARG A 35 9.34 5.85 13.03
CA ARG A 35 9.73 4.77 13.94
C ARG A 35 8.53 3.94 14.36
N ASP A 36 7.42 4.60 14.70
CA ASP A 36 6.21 3.90 15.14
C ASP A 36 5.67 2.99 14.05
N VAL A 37 5.65 3.49 12.81
CA VAL A 37 5.19 2.68 11.67
C VAL A 37 6.10 1.47 11.48
N TYR A 38 7.40 1.69 11.50
CA TYR A 38 8.35 0.61 11.27
C TYR A 38 8.24 -0.46 12.36
N GLU A 39 8.18 -0.05 13.62
CA GLU A 39 8.09 -1.00 14.72
C GLU A 39 6.81 -1.80 14.66
N ARG A 40 5.69 -1.14 14.31
CA ARG A 40 4.43 -1.83 14.19
C ARG A 40 4.46 -2.84 13.05
N ALA A 41 5.07 -2.45 11.93
CA ALA A 41 5.19 -3.36 10.79
C ALA A 41 6.01 -4.60 11.18
N ILE A 42 7.11 -4.42 11.90
CA ILE A 42 7.92 -5.56 12.30
C ILE A 42 7.13 -6.47 13.26
N GLU A 43 6.35 -5.88 14.18
CA GLU A 43 5.52 -6.69 15.07
C GLU A 43 4.53 -7.55 14.29
N LEU A 44 3.94 -6.98 13.25
CA LEU A 44 2.88 -7.67 12.52
C LEU A 44 3.41 -8.53 11.37
N TYR A 45 4.68 -8.33 11.00
CA TYR A 45 5.25 -9.03 9.86
C TYR A 45 5.14 -10.55 9.96
N ASN A 46 5.30 -11.08 11.19
CA ASN A 46 5.28 -12.52 11.39
C ASN A 46 3.89 -13.07 11.70
N THR A 47 2.87 -12.24 11.64
CA THR A 47 1.50 -12.71 11.89
C THR A 47 0.81 -13.05 10.58
N ARG A 48 -0.32 -13.73 10.70
CA ARG A 48 -1.13 -14.11 9.54
C ARG A 48 -2.58 -13.80 9.84
N GLY A 49 -3.32 -13.38 8.82
CA GLY A 49 -4.76 -13.20 8.96
C GLY A 49 -5.45 -14.55 9.04
N THR A 50 -6.60 -14.57 9.72
CA THR A 50 -7.37 -15.81 9.83
C THR A 50 -8.40 -15.95 8.73
N THR A 51 -8.69 -14.87 8.02
CA THR A 51 -9.57 -14.90 6.83
C THR A 51 -8.82 -14.31 5.66
N VAL A 52 -9.38 -14.50 4.46
CA VAL A 52 -8.82 -13.93 3.25
C VAL A 52 -8.71 -12.41 3.38
N GLU A 53 -9.77 -11.78 3.87
CA GLU A 53 -9.79 -10.33 4.02
C GLU A 53 -8.78 -9.85 5.05
N GLU A 54 -8.65 -10.55 6.17
CA GLU A 54 -7.68 -10.17 7.19
C GLU A 54 -6.25 -10.29 6.67
N GLU A 55 -5.98 -11.35 5.94
CA GLU A 55 -4.64 -11.52 5.37
C GLU A 55 -4.35 -10.43 4.36
N ALA A 56 -5.34 -10.08 3.54
CA ALA A 56 -5.17 -9.02 2.55
C ALA A 56 -4.93 -7.67 3.23
N GLU A 57 -5.67 -7.37 4.29
CA GLU A 57 -5.48 -6.12 5.02
C GLU A 57 -4.09 -6.06 5.65
N LEU A 58 -3.63 -7.19 6.17
CA LEU A 58 -2.31 -7.26 6.78
C LEU A 58 -1.23 -7.04 5.73
N CYS A 59 -1.34 -7.71 4.57
CA CYS A 59 -0.39 -7.52 3.48
C CYS A 59 -0.37 -6.07 3.02
N LEU A 60 -1.55 -5.48 2.86
CA LEU A 60 -1.65 -4.09 2.44
C LEU A 60 -0.95 -3.16 3.42
N GLY A 61 -1.24 -3.32 4.71
CA GLY A 61 -0.62 -2.49 5.73
C GLY A 61 0.89 -2.63 5.73
N LEU A 62 1.38 -3.86 5.59
CA LEU A 62 2.83 -4.10 5.57
C LEU A 62 3.49 -3.48 4.35
N LEU A 63 2.88 -3.63 3.16
CA LEU A 63 3.44 -3.03 1.95
C LEU A 63 3.54 -1.52 2.07
N VAL A 64 2.48 -0.87 2.55
CA VAL A 64 2.49 0.58 2.70
C VAL A 64 3.51 0.99 3.76
N ALA A 65 3.58 0.24 4.86
CA ALA A 65 4.50 0.57 5.94
C ALA A 65 5.95 0.50 5.47
N PHE A 66 6.32 -0.55 4.75
CA PHE A 66 7.69 -0.66 4.26
C PHE A 66 7.99 0.34 3.16
N ALA A 67 6.98 0.71 2.36
CA ALA A 67 7.18 1.73 1.33
C ALA A 67 7.36 3.12 1.95
N ALA A 68 6.66 3.39 3.04
CA ALA A 68 6.64 4.73 3.64
C ALA A 68 7.82 5.00 4.56
N THR A 69 8.38 3.95 5.20
CA THR A 69 9.42 4.15 6.19
C THR A 69 10.80 4.27 5.54
N ILE A 70 11.66 5.05 6.18
CA ILE A 70 13.02 5.23 5.67
C ILE A 70 14.04 4.38 6.39
N TYR A 71 13.61 3.59 7.40
CA TYR A 71 14.52 2.65 8.04
C TYR A 71 14.84 1.51 7.10
N ASP A 72 16.10 1.10 7.09
CA ASP A 72 16.49 -0.06 6.31
C ASP A 72 17.67 -0.71 7.03
N ASN A 73 17.39 -1.82 7.70
CA ASN A 73 18.41 -2.56 8.43
C ASN A 73 19.04 -3.65 7.57
N GLY A 74 18.90 -3.55 6.26
CA GLY A 74 19.44 -4.54 5.35
C GLY A 74 18.48 -5.64 4.99
N SER A 75 17.30 -5.68 5.62
CA SER A 75 16.31 -6.74 5.40
C SER A 75 15.01 -6.24 4.78
N LYS A 76 14.90 -4.95 4.55
CA LYS A 76 13.63 -4.37 4.11
C LYS A 76 13.17 -4.96 2.77
N GLN A 77 14.11 -5.13 1.85
CA GLN A 77 13.77 -5.68 0.54
C GLN A 77 13.26 -7.11 0.66
N GLU A 78 13.85 -7.89 1.55
CA GLU A 78 13.41 -9.25 1.81
C GLU A 78 12.01 -9.25 2.43
N TYR A 79 11.76 -8.34 3.37
CA TYR A 79 10.44 -8.22 3.98
C TYR A 79 9.38 -7.91 2.91
N VAL A 80 9.68 -6.96 2.04
CA VAL A 80 8.74 -6.58 0.98
C VAL A 80 8.49 -7.77 0.06
N GLN A 81 9.54 -8.48 -0.35
CA GLN A 81 9.36 -9.62 -1.24
C GLN A 81 8.47 -10.69 -0.60
N ASN A 82 8.66 -10.96 0.68
CA ASN A 82 7.84 -11.96 1.37
C ASN A 82 6.38 -11.53 1.45
N VAL A 83 6.13 -10.24 1.68
CA VAL A 83 4.76 -9.73 1.72
C VAL A 83 4.14 -9.78 0.33
N LEU A 84 4.91 -9.50 -0.71
CA LEU A 84 4.41 -9.61 -2.08
C LEU A 84 4.03 -11.05 -2.41
N ASP A 85 4.83 -12.02 -1.98
CA ASP A 85 4.51 -13.43 -2.20
C ASP A 85 3.19 -13.79 -1.50
N ARG A 86 2.99 -13.31 -0.28
CA ARG A 86 1.73 -13.53 0.44
C ARG A 86 0.56 -12.87 -0.28
N SER A 87 0.79 -11.69 -0.83
CA SER A 87 -0.23 -10.96 -1.57
C SER A 87 -0.66 -11.73 -2.82
N TRP A 88 0.31 -12.30 -3.54
CA TRP A 88 0.01 -13.09 -4.72
C TRP A 88 -0.86 -14.31 -4.38
N GLU A 89 -0.69 -14.86 -3.17
CA GLU A 89 -1.49 -16.00 -2.75
C GLU A 89 -2.92 -15.61 -2.40
N VAL A 90 -3.10 -14.41 -1.83
CA VAL A 90 -4.42 -14.02 -1.34
C VAL A 90 -5.25 -13.30 -2.40
N LEU A 91 -4.59 -12.61 -3.35
CA LEU A 91 -5.32 -11.81 -4.34
C LEU A 91 -6.38 -12.61 -5.12
N PRO A 92 -6.08 -13.82 -5.63
CA PRO A 92 -7.10 -14.54 -6.38
C PRO A 92 -8.30 -14.96 -5.53
N LYS A 93 -8.14 -14.96 -4.22
CA LYS A 93 -9.20 -15.39 -3.31
C LYS A 93 -10.07 -14.23 -2.85
N LEU A 94 -9.65 -13.00 -3.13
CA LEU A 94 -10.41 -11.81 -2.71
C LEU A 94 -11.52 -11.51 -3.70
N SER A 95 -12.68 -11.12 -3.17
CA SER A 95 -13.75 -10.59 -4.00
C SER A 95 -13.39 -9.19 -4.47
N PRO A 96 -13.90 -8.77 -5.63
CA PRO A 96 -13.70 -7.39 -6.07
C PRO A 96 -14.21 -6.41 -5.01
N SER A 97 -13.34 -5.45 -4.63
CA SER A 97 -13.64 -4.58 -3.51
C SER A 97 -12.60 -3.47 -3.47
N LEU A 98 -12.85 -2.48 -2.62
CA LEU A 98 -11.87 -1.44 -2.35
C LEU A 98 -10.57 -2.05 -1.81
N LEU A 99 -10.69 -3.02 -0.91
CA LEU A 99 -9.52 -3.68 -0.36
C LEU A 99 -8.68 -4.33 -1.46
N LYS A 100 -9.34 -5.04 -2.38
CA LYS A 100 -8.60 -5.70 -3.46
C LYS A 100 -7.93 -4.67 -4.36
N VAL A 101 -8.62 -3.56 -4.68
CA VAL A 101 -8.02 -2.51 -5.51
C VAL A 101 -6.80 -1.92 -4.82
N ARG A 102 -6.88 -1.68 -3.51
CA ARG A 102 -5.75 -1.16 -2.76
C ARG A 102 -4.56 -2.11 -2.80
N LEU A 103 -4.80 -3.40 -2.57
CA LEU A 103 -3.72 -4.37 -2.57
C LEU A 103 -3.11 -4.51 -3.96
N LEU A 104 -3.95 -4.57 -5.00
CA LEU A 104 -3.46 -4.61 -6.37
C LEU A 104 -2.60 -3.39 -6.69
N THR A 105 -3.06 -2.22 -6.26
CA THR A 105 -2.35 -0.97 -6.54
C THR A 105 -0.96 -0.94 -5.90
N TYR A 106 -0.87 -1.33 -4.63
CA TYR A 106 0.42 -1.27 -3.96
C TYR A 106 1.35 -2.38 -4.40
N CYS A 107 0.82 -3.55 -4.80
CA CYS A 107 1.64 -4.57 -5.44
C CYS A 107 2.15 -4.07 -6.79
N TYR A 108 1.28 -3.40 -7.55
CA TYR A 108 1.68 -2.81 -8.83
C TYR A 108 2.82 -1.81 -8.64
N GLY A 109 2.76 -1.01 -7.59
CA GLY A 109 3.81 -0.04 -7.31
C GLY A 109 5.16 -0.66 -7.06
N GLU A 110 5.19 -1.96 -6.68
CA GLU A 110 6.46 -2.64 -6.44
C GLU A 110 6.97 -3.39 -7.66
N PHE A 111 6.06 -4.02 -8.44
CA PHE A 111 6.47 -4.84 -9.56
C PHE A 111 6.25 -4.19 -10.92
N TYR A 112 5.31 -3.28 -11.02
CA TYR A 112 4.84 -2.70 -12.30
C TYR A 112 4.37 -3.80 -13.27
N ASP A 113 3.76 -4.85 -12.73
CA ASP A 113 3.15 -5.91 -13.54
C ASP A 113 1.80 -5.40 -14.03
N GLU A 114 1.67 -5.24 -15.35
CA GLU A 114 0.47 -4.62 -15.93
C GLU A 114 -0.81 -5.39 -15.63
N SER A 115 -0.72 -6.69 -15.37
CA SER A 115 -1.92 -7.46 -15.05
C SER A 115 -2.56 -6.98 -13.76
N LEU A 116 -1.76 -6.50 -12.81
CA LEU A 116 -2.29 -5.97 -11.55
C LEU A 116 -3.07 -4.69 -11.79
N ALA A 117 -2.51 -3.78 -12.57
CA ALA A 117 -3.19 -2.52 -12.88
C ALA A 117 -4.45 -2.78 -13.68
N LYS A 118 -4.39 -3.73 -14.62
CA LYS A 118 -5.55 -4.06 -15.44
C LYS A 118 -6.69 -4.56 -14.57
N GLU A 119 -6.41 -5.47 -13.66
CA GLU A 119 -7.45 -5.99 -12.78
C GLU A 119 -8.01 -4.89 -11.87
N ALA A 120 -7.15 -4.00 -11.37
CA ALA A 120 -7.62 -2.88 -10.56
C ALA A 120 -8.57 -2.00 -11.36
N HIS A 121 -8.22 -1.68 -12.60
CA HIS A 121 -9.08 -0.88 -13.44
C HIS A 121 -10.43 -1.55 -13.72
N GLU A 122 -10.43 -2.87 -13.89
CA GLU A 122 -11.66 -3.61 -14.11
C GLU A 122 -12.61 -3.47 -12.94
N ILE A 123 -12.07 -3.50 -11.71
CA ILE A 123 -12.90 -3.32 -10.52
C ILE A 123 -13.37 -1.87 -10.42
N ILE A 124 -12.45 -0.91 -10.62
CA ILE A 124 -12.78 0.51 -10.56
C ILE A 124 -13.90 0.86 -11.53
N ASN A 125 -13.88 0.24 -12.71
CA ASN A 125 -14.89 0.52 -13.73
C ASN A 125 -16.29 0.05 -13.34
N THR A 126 -16.40 -0.79 -12.30
CA THR A 126 -17.72 -1.18 -11.79
C THR A 126 -18.27 -0.18 -10.78
N TRP A 127 -17.45 0.77 -10.33
CA TRP A 127 -17.88 1.75 -9.32
C TRP A 127 -18.69 2.87 -9.98
N ASN A 128 -19.58 3.47 -9.20
CA ASN A 128 -20.37 4.60 -9.67
C ASN A 128 -19.51 5.85 -9.66
N LYS A 129 -19.09 6.28 -10.86
CA LYS A 129 -18.15 7.37 -11.00
C LYS A 129 -18.68 8.69 -10.46
N GLY A 130 -20.01 8.84 -10.38
CA GLY A 130 -20.58 10.05 -9.82
C GLY A 130 -20.68 10.07 -8.31
N GLU A 131 -20.39 8.94 -7.67
CA GLU A 131 -20.56 8.79 -6.22
C GLU A 131 -19.41 8.08 -5.56
N LEU A 132 -18.18 8.30 -6.03
CA LEU A 132 -17.03 7.67 -5.40
C LEU A 132 -16.85 8.19 -3.97
N THR A 133 -16.52 7.28 -3.06
CA THR A 133 -16.15 7.68 -1.71
C THR A 133 -14.79 8.36 -1.74
N LEU A 134 -14.43 9.01 -0.64
CA LEU A 134 -13.12 9.62 -0.53
C LEU A 134 -12.02 8.57 -0.70
N GLU A 135 -12.20 7.41 -0.07
CA GLU A 135 -11.22 6.32 -0.17
C GLU A 135 -11.09 5.80 -1.58
N GLN A 136 -12.21 5.68 -2.29
CA GLN A 136 -12.18 5.24 -3.68
C GLN A 136 -11.45 6.26 -4.55
N THR A 137 -11.73 7.53 -4.35
CA THR A 137 -11.07 8.60 -5.10
C THR A 137 -9.56 8.57 -4.86
N LYS A 138 -9.16 8.40 -3.62
CA LYS A 138 -7.74 8.39 -3.28
C LYS A 138 -7.00 7.24 -3.94
N ILE A 139 -7.59 6.03 -3.94
CA ILE A 139 -6.86 4.89 -4.51
C ILE A 139 -6.79 5.00 -6.03
N VAL A 140 -7.81 5.57 -6.67
CA VAL A 140 -7.77 5.81 -8.11
C VAL A 140 -6.62 6.76 -8.44
N GLU A 141 -6.47 7.81 -7.65
CA GLU A 141 -5.39 8.77 -7.86
C GLU A 141 -4.03 8.15 -7.62
N GLU A 142 -3.91 7.30 -6.59
CA GLU A 142 -2.64 6.64 -6.29
C GLU A 142 -2.25 5.68 -7.40
N LEU A 143 -3.21 4.92 -7.92
CA LEU A 143 -2.93 4.03 -9.04
C LEU A 143 -2.46 4.81 -10.26
N LYS A 144 -3.13 5.92 -10.55
CA LYS A 144 -2.73 6.78 -11.66
C LYS A 144 -1.30 7.29 -11.47
N ASP A 145 -0.96 7.70 -10.26
CA ASP A 145 0.39 8.19 -9.97
C ASP A 145 1.42 7.10 -10.22
N PHE A 146 1.16 5.86 -9.79
CA PHE A 146 2.08 4.77 -10.03
C PHE A 146 2.23 4.51 -11.52
N GLU A 147 1.13 4.58 -12.27
CA GLU A 147 1.17 4.31 -13.71
C GLU A 147 1.94 5.38 -14.45
N GLU A 148 1.80 6.63 -14.03
CA GLU A 148 2.44 7.75 -14.73
C GLU A 148 3.89 7.93 -14.34
N ASN A 149 4.29 7.45 -13.18
CA ASN A 149 5.63 7.69 -12.67
C ASN A 149 6.49 6.44 -12.54
N GLN A 150 6.05 5.32 -13.12
CA GLN A 150 6.88 4.13 -13.11
C GLN A 150 8.10 4.38 -14.00
N TYR A 151 9.22 3.93 -13.63
CA TYR A 151 10.47 4.08 -14.36
C TYR A 151 10.89 5.54 -14.54
N PRO A 152 10.90 6.34 -13.47
CA PRO A 152 11.27 7.75 -13.63
C PRO A 152 12.68 7.95 -14.18
N TRP A 153 13.58 6.99 -13.95
CA TRP A 153 14.94 7.10 -14.46
C TRP A 153 15.02 6.93 -15.97
N GLU A 154 14.02 6.33 -16.59
CA GLU A 154 14.04 6.16 -18.04
C GLU A 154 13.80 7.46 -18.78
N GLU A 155 13.13 8.40 -18.13
CA GLU A 155 12.87 9.69 -18.73
C GLU A 155 14.14 10.51 -18.89
N VAL A 156 15.13 10.23 -18.09
CA VAL A 156 16.38 10.96 -18.11
C VAL A 156 17.23 10.57 -19.30
N GLU A 157 17.01 9.40 -19.84
CA GLU A 157 17.83 8.89 -20.93
C GLU A 157 17.47 9.46 -22.27
N GLU A 158 16.37 10.15 -22.34
CA GLU A 158 15.98 10.74 -23.60
C GLU A 158 16.55 12.11 -23.74
#